data_b7b70978a23c5c1abb69777813fcf658
#
_entry.id   b7b70978a23c5c1abb69777813fcf658
#
_cell.length_a   1.000
_cell.length_b   1.000
_cell.length_c   1.000
_cell.angle_alpha   90.00
_cell.angle_beta   90.00
_cell.angle_gamma   90.00
#
_symmetry.space_group_name_H-M   'P 1'
#
loop_
_entity.id
_entity.type
_entity.pdbx_description
1 polymer ?
#
loop_
_entity_poly.entity_id
_entity_poly.type
_entity_poly.pdbx_seq_one_letter_code
_entity_poly.pdbx_strand_id
1 'polypeptide(L)'
;FDLVLTGLHSIDAPIPLGGTSNHFPTVKLRELDGWDAFNVTEDCDLGMRLVKNSYRTVVIDSVTYEEANSGIMNWLLQRTRWIKGYIQTYFVHMRALKDFKASHKITFQLVVGGKILSMIINPLMWTITISYFVFRSTFGVWVEQFYPGIVLYMAVFSLIFGNFLYMYYYMIGCAKREYDDLIKY
;
A
#
# COMPACT_ATOMS: atom_id res chain seq x y z
N PHE A 1 -4.93 -7.17 4.35
CA PHE A 1 -5.09 -8.37 3.51
C PHE A 1 -6.56 -8.74 3.36
N ASP A 2 -7.27 -9.07 4.41
CA ASP A 2 -8.62 -9.65 4.39
C ASP A 2 -9.72 -8.83 3.70
N LEU A 3 -9.56 -7.54 3.55
CA LEU A 3 -10.50 -6.67 2.84
C LEU A 3 -9.98 -6.26 1.47
N VAL A 4 -8.74 -5.74 1.41
CA VAL A 4 -8.22 -5.16 0.17
C VAL A 4 -7.94 -6.23 -0.87
N LEU A 5 -7.25 -7.33 -0.51
CA LEU A 5 -6.93 -8.38 -1.48
C LEU A 5 -8.18 -9.16 -1.93
N THR A 6 -9.09 -9.44 -1.01
CA THR A 6 -10.37 -10.06 -1.36
C THR A 6 -11.24 -9.15 -2.22
N GLY A 7 -11.23 -7.83 -1.95
CA GLY A 7 -11.88 -6.83 -2.78
C GLY A 7 -11.29 -6.76 -4.19
N LEU A 8 -9.96 -6.74 -4.32
CA LEU A 8 -9.29 -6.78 -5.62
C LEU A 8 -9.59 -8.08 -6.39
N HIS A 9 -9.62 -9.21 -5.68
CA HIS A 9 -10.02 -10.49 -6.27
C HIS A 9 -11.45 -10.44 -6.82
N SER A 10 -12.40 -9.86 -6.08
CA SER A 10 -13.82 -9.83 -6.50
C SER A 10 -14.08 -9.02 -7.78
N ILE A 11 -13.24 -8.04 -8.07
CA ILE A 11 -13.32 -7.20 -9.27
C ILE A 11 -12.30 -7.60 -10.36
N ASP A 12 -11.66 -8.76 -10.22
CA ASP A 12 -10.63 -9.28 -11.14
C ASP A 12 -9.48 -8.27 -11.40
N ALA A 13 -9.07 -7.57 -10.35
CA ALA A 13 -8.06 -6.52 -10.42
C ALA A 13 -6.65 -7.07 -10.16
N PRO A 14 -5.59 -6.35 -10.61
CA PRO A 14 -4.22 -6.67 -10.27
C PRO A 14 -4.01 -6.78 -8.76
N ILE A 15 -3.50 -7.91 -8.30
CA ILE A 15 -3.20 -8.14 -6.89
C ILE A 15 -1.69 -8.06 -6.71
N PRO A 16 -1.18 -7.10 -5.92
CA PRO A 16 0.20 -7.13 -5.48
C PRO A 16 0.35 -8.30 -4.50
N LEU A 17 1.12 -9.30 -4.89
CA LEU A 17 1.32 -10.48 -4.06
C LEU A 17 2.13 -10.10 -2.81
N GLY A 18 1.95 -10.84 -1.74
CA GLY A 18 2.81 -10.80 -0.56
C GLY A 18 3.86 -11.90 -0.62
N GLY A 19 4.95 -11.77 0.11
CA GLY A 19 6.10 -12.69 0.06
C GLY A 19 5.84 -14.10 0.58
N THR A 20 4.67 -14.35 1.18
CA THR A 20 4.35 -15.63 1.81
C THR A 20 3.07 -16.25 1.25
N SER A 21 2.99 -17.58 1.35
CA SER A 21 1.79 -18.37 0.99
C SER A 21 1.32 -18.20 -0.45
N ASN A 22 2.25 -17.98 -1.37
CA ASN A 22 1.96 -17.95 -2.79
C ASN A 22 2.12 -19.34 -3.40
N HIS A 23 1.12 -19.78 -4.16
CA HIS A 23 1.12 -21.06 -4.84
C HIS A 23 1.00 -20.86 -6.35
N PHE A 24 1.93 -21.42 -7.11
CA PHE A 24 1.95 -21.30 -8.57
C PHE A 24 2.13 -22.66 -9.22
N PRO A 25 1.47 -22.94 -10.36
CA PRO A 25 1.89 -24.01 -11.23
C PRO A 25 3.33 -23.75 -11.71
N THR A 26 4.23 -24.70 -11.49
CA THR A 26 5.67 -24.55 -11.80
C THR A 26 5.92 -24.17 -13.27
N VAL A 27 5.12 -24.74 -14.19
CA VAL A 27 5.21 -24.41 -15.62
C VAL A 27 4.97 -22.93 -15.86
N LYS A 28 3.92 -22.35 -15.24
CA LYS A 28 3.55 -20.94 -15.41
C LYS A 28 4.57 -20.01 -14.78
N LEU A 29 5.13 -20.39 -13.64
CA LEU A 29 6.20 -19.63 -13.01
C LEU A 29 7.46 -19.59 -13.88
N ARG A 30 7.80 -20.71 -14.52
CA ARG A 30 8.93 -20.78 -15.47
C ARG A 30 8.68 -19.96 -16.75
N GLU A 31 7.46 -19.95 -17.27
CA GLU A 31 7.07 -19.12 -18.43
C GLU A 31 7.26 -17.61 -18.13
N LEU A 32 7.20 -17.22 -16.87
CA LEU A 32 7.39 -15.84 -16.40
C LEU A 32 8.81 -15.56 -15.90
N ASP A 33 9.78 -16.45 -16.14
CA ASP A 33 11.17 -16.35 -15.65
C ASP A 33 11.31 -16.28 -14.11
N GLY A 34 10.29 -16.77 -13.38
CA GLY A 34 10.30 -16.82 -11.92
C GLY A 34 10.23 -15.43 -11.26
N TRP A 35 10.90 -15.29 -10.12
CA TRP A 35 11.01 -14.02 -9.39
C TRP A 35 12.20 -13.20 -9.91
N ASP A 36 12.02 -11.88 -10.00
CA ASP A 36 13.12 -10.97 -10.31
C ASP A 36 14.07 -10.86 -9.11
N ALA A 37 15.26 -11.42 -9.21
CA ALA A 37 16.28 -11.42 -8.16
C ALA A 37 16.81 -10.00 -7.82
N PHE A 38 16.58 -9.01 -8.67
CA PHE A 38 17.02 -7.64 -8.48
C PHE A 38 15.93 -6.73 -7.89
N ASN A 39 14.70 -7.22 -7.81
CA ASN A 39 13.59 -6.48 -7.20
C ASN A 39 13.45 -6.86 -5.72
N VAL A 40 13.40 -5.86 -4.86
CA VAL A 40 13.29 -6.06 -3.40
C VAL A 40 11.89 -6.53 -2.97
N THR A 41 10.88 -6.31 -3.81
CA THR A 41 9.51 -6.86 -3.68
C THR A 41 9.17 -7.66 -4.93
N GLU A 42 9.94 -8.73 -5.11
CA GLU A 42 9.82 -9.64 -6.24
C GLU A 42 8.44 -10.29 -6.35
N ASP A 43 7.75 -10.43 -5.25
CA ASP A 43 6.38 -10.89 -5.11
C ASP A 43 5.38 -9.93 -5.77
N CYS A 44 5.46 -8.65 -5.42
CA CYS A 44 4.63 -7.61 -6.01
C CYS A 44 4.88 -7.50 -7.52
N ASP A 45 6.14 -7.56 -7.96
CA ASP A 45 6.52 -7.55 -9.36
C ASP A 45 5.93 -8.76 -10.11
N LEU A 46 6.07 -9.97 -9.55
CA LEU A 46 5.51 -11.18 -10.13
C LEU A 46 3.99 -11.08 -10.26
N GLY A 47 3.29 -10.52 -9.26
CA GLY A 47 1.86 -10.25 -9.31
C GLY A 47 1.46 -9.39 -10.52
N MET A 48 2.24 -8.36 -10.82
CA MET A 48 1.99 -7.50 -11.97
C MET A 48 2.31 -8.21 -13.30
N ARG A 49 3.37 -9.04 -13.35
CA ARG A 49 3.69 -9.84 -14.56
C ARG A 49 2.63 -10.88 -14.87
N LEU A 50 2.06 -11.51 -13.85
CA LEU A 50 0.92 -12.44 -14.02
C LEU A 50 -0.24 -11.76 -14.73
N VAL A 51 -0.64 -10.60 -14.25
CA VAL A 51 -1.76 -9.84 -14.83
C VAL A 51 -1.49 -9.40 -16.28
N LYS A 52 -0.27 -8.94 -16.58
CA LYS A 52 0.14 -8.59 -17.95
C LYS A 52 0.02 -9.78 -18.92
N ASN A 53 0.35 -10.97 -18.44
CA ASN A 53 0.25 -12.21 -19.19
C ASN A 53 -1.15 -12.85 -19.12
N SER A 54 -2.15 -12.08 -18.69
CA SER A 54 -3.56 -12.52 -18.62
C SER A 54 -3.80 -13.70 -17.67
N TYR A 55 -2.93 -13.93 -16.71
CA TYR A 55 -3.18 -14.86 -15.62
C TYR A 55 -4.02 -14.21 -14.54
N ARG A 56 -4.91 -14.99 -13.97
CA ARG A 56 -5.74 -14.57 -12.87
C ARG A 56 -5.16 -15.03 -11.54
N THR A 57 -5.00 -14.11 -10.60
CA THR A 57 -4.64 -14.41 -9.23
C THR A 57 -5.89 -14.57 -8.38
N VAL A 58 -5.95 -15.63 -7.59
CA VAL A 58 -7.07 -15.95 -6.71
C VAL A 58 -6.62 -15.86 -5.26
N VAL A 59 -7.43 -15.24 -4.42
CA VAL A 59 -7.23 -15.23 -2.96
C VAL A 59 -8.04 -16.35 -2.35
N ILE A 60 -7.37 -17.26 -1.63
CA ILE A 60 -8.02 -18.32 -0.86
C ILE A 60 -8.16 -17.90 0.60
N ASP A 61 -9.24 -18.31 1.24
CA ASP A 61 -9.47 -18.05 2.66
C ASP A 61 -8.66 -19.03 3.53
N SER A 62 -7.41 -18.69 3.73
CA SER A 62 -6.45 -19.48 4.49
C SER A 62 -5.61 -18.55 5.35
N VAL A 63 -5.18 -19.02 6.51
CA VAL A 63 -4.36 -18.26 7.48
C VAL A 63 -2.96 -18.84 7.52
N THR A 64 -1.97 -17.95 7.39
CA THR A 64 -0.56 -18.28 7.60
C THR A 64 -0.06 -17.52 8.82
N TYR A 65 0.50 -18.25 9.77
CA TYR A 65 1.11 -17.67 10.96
C TYR A 65 2.57 -17.32 10.68
N GLU A 66 2.94 -16.10 11.02
CA GLU A 66 4.29 -15.57 10.84
C GLU A 66 4.78 -14.90 12.13
N GLU A 67 6.08 -14.95 12.36
CA GLU A 67 6.69 -14.24 13.46
C GLU A 67 6.77 -12.75 13.13
N ALA A 68 6.19 -11.92 14.01
CA ALA A 68 6.25 -10.46 13.86
C ALA A 68 7.61 -9.91 14.31
N ASN A 69 8.06 -8.82 13.68
CA ASN A 69 9.23 -8.10 14.13
C ASN A 69 9.01 -7.49 15.52
N SER A 70 9.76 -7.94 16.51
CA SER A 70 9.69 -7.44 17.89
C SER A 70 10.46 -6.14 18.10
N GLY A 71 11.42 -5.80 17.24
CA GLY A 71 12.28 -4.62 17.37
C GLY A 71 11.87 -3.50 16.42
N ILE A 72 11.69 -2.27 16.94
CA ILE A 72 11.31 -1.08 16.13
C ILE A 72 12.31 -0.85 14.98
N MET A 73 13.61 -0.94 15.23
CA MET A 73 14.62 -0.71 14.20
C MET A 73 14.50 -1.74 13.06
N ASN A 74 14.33 -3.01 13.39
CA ASN A 74 14.14 -4.08 12.38
C ASN A 74 12.84 -3.85 11.58
N TRP A 75 11.79 -3.41 12.26
CA TRP A 75 10.53 -3.06 11.61
C TRP A 75 10.70 -1.88 10.63
N LEU A 76 11.40 -0.80 11.04
CA LEU A 76 11.69 0.34 10.16
C LEU A 76 12.51 -0.06 8.94
N LEU A 77 13.56 -0.87 9.13
CA LEU A 77 14.38 -1.38 8.03
C LEU A 77 13.57 -2.25 7.07
N GLN A 78 12.69 -3.09 7.59
CA GLN A 78 11.78 -3.89 6.77
C GLN A 78 10.82 -3.00 5.96
N ARG A 79 10.21 -1.98 6.59
CA ARG A 79 9.32 -1.04 5.90
C ARG A 79 10.04 -0.24 4.83
N THR A 80 11.27 0.20 5.09
CA THR A 80 12.11 0.90 4.11
C THR A 80 12.39 0.03 2.89
N ARG A 81 12.70 -1.26 3.08
CA ARG A 81 12.85 -2.20 1.97
C ARG A 81 11.58 -2.33 1.15
N TRP A 82 10.42 -2.47 1.80
CA TRP A 82 9.15 -2.57 1.09
C TRP A 82 8.83 -1.31 0.28
N ILE A 83 9.05 -0.13 0.85
CA ILE A 83 8.86 1.13 0.12
C ILE A 83 9.75 1.18 -1.12
N LYS A 84 11.04 0.85 -0.96
CA LYS A 84 12.00 0.80 -2.07
C LYS A 84 11.52 -0.17 -3.16
N GLY A 85 11.09 -1.37 -2.78
CA GLY A 85 10.61 -2.38 -3.71
C GLY A 85 9.32 -1.95 -4.45
N TYR A 86 8.35 -1.36 -3.75
CA TYR A 86 7.15 -0.82 -4.40
C TYR A 86 7.48 0.28 -5.41
N ILE A 87 8.40 1.19 -5.08
CA ILE A 87 8.86 2.23 -6.00
C ILE A 87 9.54 1.60 -7.21
N GLN A 88 10.40 0.61 -7.02
CA GLN A 88 11.09 -0.11 -8.08
C GLN A 88 10.09 -0.82 -9.00
N THR A 89 9.18 -1.61 -8.46
CA THR A 89 8.11 -2.29 -9.19
C THR A 89 7.25 -1.30 -9.97
N TYR A 90 6.90 -0.17 -9.35
CA TYR A 90 6.13 0.87 -10.02
C TYR A 90 6.82 1.39 -11.28
N PHE A 91 8.08 1.80 -11.17
CA PHE A 91 8.83 2.33 -12.33
C PHE A 91 9.09 1.28 -13.40
N VAL A 92 9.36 0.04 -13.03
CA VAL A 92 9.51 -1.07 -13.99
C VAL A 92 8.24 -1.25 -14.81
N HIS A 93 7.09 -1.31 -14.15
CA HIS A 93 5.82 -1.55 -14.83
C HIS A 93 5.25 -0.31 -15.53
N MET A 94 5.61 0.91 -15.11
CA MET A 94 5.25 2.14 -15.81
C MET A 94 5.85 2.21 -17.22
N ARG A 95 7.06 1.69 -17.44
CA ARG A 95 7.68 1.62 -18.77
C ARG A 95 6.89 0.77 -19.77
N ALA A 96 6.19 -0.22 -19.27
CA ALA A 96 5.38 -1.17 -20.03
C ALA A 96 3.89 -1.10 -19.67
N LEU A 97 3.40 0.11 -19.36
CA LEU A 97 2.01 0.33 -18.93
C LEU A 97 0.99 -0.06 -20.03
N LYS A 98 1.40 0.04 -21.30
CA LYS A 98 0.57 -0.37 -22.44
C LYS A 98 0.17 -1.85 -22.41
N ASP A 99 0.96 -2.70 -21.77
CA ASP A 99 0.73 -4.15 -21.71
C ASP A 99 -0.40 -4.53 -20.74
N PHE A 100 -0.85 -3.60 -19.90
CA PHE A 100 -2.03 -3.79 -19.08
C PHE A 100 -3.33 -3.48 -19.85
N LYS A 101 -4.39 -4.21 -19.55
CA LYS A 101 -5.75 -3.84 -19.95
C LYS A 101 -6.12 -2.48 -19.34
N ALA A 102 -7.04 -1.73 -19.96
CA ALA A 102 -7.40 -0.38 -19.51
C ALA A 102 -7.85 -0.32 -18.04
N SER A 103 -8.71 -1.26 -17.61
CA SER A 103 -9.14 -1.36 -16.20
C SER A 103 -7.99 -1.67 -15.26
N HIS A 104 -7.05 -2.54 -15.66
CA HIS A 104 -5.90 -2.91 -14.87
C HIS A 104 -4.88 -1.76 -14.71
N LYS A 105 -4.78 -0.86 -15.71
CA LYS A 105 -3.95 0.35 -15.60
C LYS A 105 -4.40 1.24 -14.44
N ILE A 106 -5.70 1.50 -14.36
CA ILE A 106 -6.28 2.32 -13.30
C ILE A 106 -6.04 1.65 -11.94
N THR A 107 -6.32 0.36 -11.83
CA THR A 107 -6.12 -0.38 -10.58
C THR A 107 -4.65 -0.42 -10.17
N PHE A 108 -3.72 -0.63 -11.13
CA PHE A 108 -2.29 -0.57 -10.86
C PHE A 108 -1.87 0.80 -10.32
N GLN A 109 -2.35 1.89 -10.93
CA GLN A 109 -2.07 3.25 -10.44
C GLN A 109 -2.64 3.49 -9.03
N LEU A 110 -3.84 3.02 -8.75
CA LEU A 110 -4.45 3.19 -7.44
C LEU A 110 -3.79 2.33 -6.35
N VAL A 111 -3.52 1.05 -6.65
CA VAL A 111 -3.02 0.09 -5.65
C VAL A 111 -1.53 0.24 -5.41
N VAL A 112 -0.72 0.36 -6.46
CA VAL A 112 0.73 0.48 -6.32
C VAL A 112 1.15 1.95 -6.25
N GLY A 113 0.73 2.75 -7.23
CA GLY A 113 1.04 4.19 -7.28
C GLY A 113 0.43 4.96 -6.13
N GLY A 114 -0.84 4.73 -5.81
CA GLY A 114 -1.54 5.37 -4.68
C GLY A 114 -0.90 5.04 -3.34
N LYS A 115 -0.42 3.81 -3.15
CA LYS A 115 0.33 3.43 -1.95
C LYS A 115 1.64 4.21 -1.81
N ILE A 116 2.41 4.35 -2.89
CA ILE A 116 3.65 5.14 -2.90
C ILE A 116 3.33 6.61 -2.62
N LEU A 117 2.32 7.15 -3.30
CA LEU A 117 1.89 8.53 -3.12
C LEU A 117 1.47 8.81 -1.67
N SER A 118 0.69 7.92 -1.05
CA SER A 118 0.27 8.07 0.34
C SER A 118 1.44 8.02 1.32
N MET A 119 2.47 7.21 1.04
CA MET A 119 3.69 7.14 1.86
C MET A 119 4.50 8.45 1.84
N ILE A 120 4.42 9.22 0.76
CA ILE A 120 5.11 10.51 0.62
C ILE A 120 4.23 11.64 1.16
N ILE A 121 2.95 11.66 0.78
CA ILE A 121 2.03 12.74 1.13
C ILE A 121 1.70 12.72 2.63
N ASN A 122 1.50 11.56 3.22
CA ASN A 122 1.06 11.48 4.62
C ASN A 122 2.07 12.14 5.60
N PRO A 123 3.37 11.84 5.60
CA PRO A 123 4.34 12.56 6.43
C PRO A 123 4.41 14.06 6.12
N LEU A 124 4.28 14.45 4.84
CA LEU A 124 4.25 15.84 4.44
C LEU A 124 3.05 16.57 5.03
N MET A 125 1.86 15.97 4.95
CA MET A 125 0.64 16.55 5.53
C MET A 125 0.73 16.68 7.05
N TRP A 126 1.29 15.69 7.74
CA TRP A 126 1.57 15.78 9.17
C TRP A 126 2.53 16.93 9.49
N THR A 127 3.62 17.05 8.76
CA THR A 127 4.60 18.12 8.93
C THR A 127 3.96 19.49 8.73
N ILE A 128 3.17 19.66 7.67
CA ILE A 128 2.44 20.91 7.40
C ILE A 128 1.47 21.22 8.54
N THR A 129 0.68 20.24 8.96
CA THR A 129 -0.32 20.45 10.02
C THR A 129 0.33 20.83 11.35
N ILE A 130 1.35 20.06 11.79
CA ILE A 130 2.06 20.33 13.03
C ILE A 130 2.75 21.69 12.99
N SER A 131 3.47 21.99 11.90
CA SER A 131 4.17 23.28 11.77
C SER A 131 3.19 24.46 11.78
N TYR A 132 2.03 24.32 11.12
CA TYR A 132 1.00 25.34 11.19
C TYR A 132 0.57 25.66 12.63
N PHE A 133 0.21 24.64 13.41
CA PHE A 133 -0.24 24.85 14.80
C PHE A 133 0.86 25.38 15.72
N VAL A 134 2.09 24.90 15.56
CA VAL A 134 3.26 25.36 16.35
C VAL A 134 3.59 26.81 16.03
N PHE A 135 3.73 27.16 14.75
CA PHE A 135 4.15 28.49 14.36
C PHE A 135 3.03 29.54 14.44
N ARG A 136 1.78 29.14 14.33
CA ARG A 136 0.65 30.06 14.51
C ARG A 136 0.64 30.70 15.90
N SER A 137 1.00 29.96 16.93
CA SER A 137 1.07 30.47 18.30
C SER A 137 2.18 31.54 18.50
N THR A 138 3.24 31.47 17.67
CA THR A 138 4.42 32.35 17.80
C THR A 138 4.38 33.51 16.80
N PHE A 139 3.97 33.26 15.56
CA PHE A 139 4.05 34.24 14.46
C PHE A 139 2.68 34.76 13.99
N GLY A 140 1.58 34.28 14.58
CA GLY A 140 0.22 34.79 14.33
C GLY A 140 -0.19 34.76 12.85
N VAL A 141 -0.78 35.89 12.43
CA VAL A 141 -1.38 36.05 11.07
C VAL A 141 -0.36 35.85 9.93
N TRP A 142 0.92 36.07 10.20
CA TRP A 142 1.98 35.91 9.19
C TRP A 142 2.07 34.47 8.64
N VAL A 143 1.82 33.48 9.48
CA VAL A 143 1.82 32.06 9.09
C VAL A 143 0.63 31.74 8.18
N GLU A 144 -0.50 32.42 8.34
CA GLU A 144 -1.68 32.16 7.52
C GLU A 144 -1.46 32.47 6.03
N GLN A 145 -0.53 33.37 5.72
CA GLN A 145 -0.19 33.71 4.33
C GLN A 145 0.54 32.56 3.61
N PHE A 146 1.31 31.73 4.35
CA PHE A 146 2.02 30.58 3.79
C PHE A 146 1.19 29.32 3.73
N TYR A 147 0.07 29.29 4.44
CA TYR A 147 -0.85 28.15 4.49
C TYR A 147 -2.26 28.58 4.00
N PRO A 148 -2.47 28.60 2.68
CA PRO A 148 -3.81 28.89 2.17
C PRO A 148 -4.84 28.01 2.87
N GLY A 149 -5.91 28.60 3.38
CA GLY A 149 -6.90 27.91 4.21
C GLY A 149 -7.39 26.60 3.60
N ILE A 150 -7.62 26.58 2.28
CA ILE A 150 -8.05 25.38 1.56
C ILE A 150 -7.05 24.24 1.67
N VAL A 151 -5.74 24.52 1.57
CA VAL A 151 -4.67 23.51 1.67
C VAL A 151 -4.61 22.94 3.07
N LEU A 152 -4.74 23.80 4.10
CA LEU A 152 -4.77 23.36 5.49
C LEU A 152 -5.99 22.49 5.79
N TYR A 153 -7.19 22.92 5.33
CA TYR A 153 -8.40 22.12 5.50
C TYR A 153 -8.31 20.77 4.81
N MET A 154 -7.77 20.72 3.60
CA MET A 154 -7.55 19.47 2.88
C MET A 154 -6.51 18.56 3.60
N ALA A 155 -5.45 19.15 4.15
CA ALA A 155 -4.44 18.40 4.91
C ALA A 155 -5.06 17.78 6.18
N VAL A 156 -5.75 18.58 6.99
CA VAL A 156 -6.43 18.12 8.22
C VAL A 156 -7.50 17.07 7.90
N PHE A 157 -8.32 17.33 6.88
CA PHE A 157 -9.33 16.38 6.43
C PHE A 157 -8.69 15.04 6.00
N SER A 158 -7.65 15.07 5.17
CA SER A 158 -6.95 13.87 4.70
C SER A 158 -6.31 13.09 5.86
N LEU A 159 -5.73 13.79 6.84
CA LEU A 159 -5.15 13.16 8.03
C LEU A 159 -6.21 12.47 8.90
N ILE A 160 -7.31 13.15 9.18
CA ILE A 160 -8.37 12.60 10.03
C ILE A 160 -9.07 11.44 9.32
N PHE A 161 -9.57 11.66 8.11
CA PHE A 161 -10.33 10.63 7.39
C PHE A 161 -9.46 9.49 6.91
N GLY A 162 -8.23 9.76 6.45
CA GLY A 162 -7.30 8.72 6.03
C GLY A 162 -6.95 7.78 7.17
N ASN A 163 -6.59 8.32 8.34
CA ASN A 163 -6.27 7.50 9.51
C ASN A 163 -7.51 6.79 10.05
N PHE A 164 -8.67 7.44 10.07
CA PHE A 164 -9.94 6.81 10.47
C PHE A 164 -10.29 5.63 9.58
N LEU A 165 -10.14 5.75 8.27
CA LEU A 165 -10.37 4.65 7.33
C LEU A 165 -9.40 3.47 7.57
N TYR A 166 -8.13 3.73 7.86
CA TYR A 166 -7.18 2.68 8.23
C TYR A 166 -7.58 1.95 9.52
N MET A 167 -7.97 2.69 10.55
CA MET A 167 -8.49 2.11 11.80
C MET A 167 -9.75 1.30 11.56
N TYR A 168 -10.68 1.83 10.78
CA TYR A 168 -11.92 1.15 10.42
C TYR A 168 -11.67 -0.16 9.66
N TYR A 169 -10.79 -0.16 8.66
CA TYR A 169 -10.40 -1.38 7.94
C TYR A 169 -9.69 -2.40 8.84
N TYR A 170 -8.87 -1.92 9.77
CA TYR A 170 -8.24 -2.78 10.76
C TYR A 170 -9.29 -3.46 11.67
N MET A 171 -10.23 -2.69 12.21
CA MET A 171 -11.31 -3.20 13.05
C MET A 171 -12.17 -4.24 12.32
N ILE A 172 -12.56 -3.97 11.08
CA ILE A 172 -13.33 -4.94 10.28
C ILE A 172 -12.51 -6.21 10.03
N GLY A 173 -11.20 -6.08 9.73
CA GLY A 173 -10.32 -7.23 9.54
C GLY A 173 -10.23 -8.10 10.79
N CYS A 174 -10.06 -7.49 11.96
CA CYS A 174 -10.05 -8.19 13.24
C CYS A 174 -11.40 -8.87 13.55
N ALA A 175 -12.51 -8.17 13.35
CA ALA A 175 -13.84 -8.72 13.57
C ALA A 175 -14.12 -9.90 12.63
N LYS A 176 -13.72 -9.82 11.35
CA LYS A 176 -13.88 -10.91 10.39
C LYS A 176 -13.10 -12.17 10.78
N ARG A 177 -11.97 -12.02 11.49
CA ARG A 177 -11.10 -13.12 11.94
C ARG A 177 -11.32 -13.52 13.40
N GLU A 178 -12.30 -12.92 14.07
CA GLU A 178 -12.59 -13.18 15.50
C GLU A 178 -11.39 -12.85 16.42
N TYR A 179 -10.59 -11.86 16.05
CA TYR A 179 -9.45 -11.36 16.85
C TYR A 179 -9.91 -10.28 17.84
N ASP A 180 -10.86 -10.61 18.71
CA ASP A 180 -11.49 -9.66 19.64
C ASP A 180 -10.49 -9.02 20.61
N ASP A 181 -9.42 -9.73 20.95
CA ASP A 181 -8.39 -9.20 21.85
C ASP A 181 -7.57 -8.07 21.21
N LEU A 182 -7.44 -8.06 19.87
CA LEU A 182 -6.71 -7.01 19.15
C LEU A 182 -7.55 -5.75 18.92
N ILE A 183 -8.85 -5.82 19.05
CA ILE A 183 -9.75 -4.66 18.89
C ILE A 183 -9.65 -3.72 20.10
N LYS A 184 -9.15 -4.20 21.23
CA LYS A 184 -9.05 -3.44 22.49
C LYS A 184 -7.84 -2.50 22.54
N TYR A 185 -6.94 -2.59 21.61
CA TYR A 185 -5.71 -1.77 21.50
C TYR A 185 -5.74 -0.87 20.28
#